data_03727a6ea3931599c9271b2eab0488a5
#
_entry.id   03727a6ea3931599c9271b2eab0488a5
#
_cell.length_a   1.000
_cell.length_b   1.000
_cell.length_c   1.000
_cell.angle_alpha   90.00
_cell.angle_beta   90.00
_cell.angle_gamma   90.00
#
_symmetry.space_group_name_H-M   'P 1'
#
loop_
_entity.id
_entity.type
_entity.pdbx_description
1 polymer ?
#
loop_
_entity_poly.entity_id
_entity_poly.type
_entity_poly.pdbx_seq_one_letter_code
_entity_poly.pdbx_strand_id
1 'polypeptide(L)'
;MQVFPAEQGTRTYMVSFRRGEYIIEALREFLQAEAIDAALITSGIGSFDRCRLHTITNTGLPPEERYLTLEGPLEVGSLQGSVAGGEPH
;
A
#
# COMPACT_ATOMS: atom_id res chain seq x y z
N MET A 1 -2.54 -15.89 19.33
CA MET A 1 -2.66 -14.41 19.18
C MET A 1 -1.41 -13.79 19.76
N GLN A 2 -0.83 -12.88 19.06
CA GLN A 2 0.30 -12.08 19.54
C GLN A 2 -0.16 -10.63 19.66
N VAL A 3 0.29 -9.94 20.72
CA VAL A 3 -0.06 -8.56 20.98
C VAL A 3 1.22 -7.75 21.16
N PHE A 4 1.35 -6.71 20.38
CA PHE A 4 2.49 -5.81 20.45
C PHE A 4 2.00 -4.43 20.87
N PRO A 5 2.65 -3.80 21.89
CA PRO A 5 2.34 -2.41 22.20
C PRO A 5 2.69 -1.52 21.02
N ALA A 6 1.85 -0.54 20.76
CA ALA A 6 2.07 0.44 19.70
C ALA A 6 2.04 1.84 20.32
N GLU A 7 3.01 2.64 19.94
CA GLU A 7 3.04 4.04 20.32
C GLU A 7 2.34 4.88 19.25
N GLN A 8 1.77 5.98 19.68
CA GLN A 8 1.16 6.92 18.75
C GLN A 8 2.24 7.52 17.86
N GLY A 9 1.97 7.55 16.56
CA GLY A 9 2.90 8.11 15.60
C GLY A 9 3.14 9.59 15.82
N THR A 10 4.39 10.02 15.58
CA THR A 10 4.81 11.40 15.76
C THR A 10 4.91 12.18 14.46
N ARG A 11 4.85 11.52 13.32
CA ARG A 11 4.96 12.14 12.01
C ARG A 11 3.81 11.72 11.10
N THR A 12 3.30 12.71 10.37
CA THR A 12 2.26 12.51 9.37
C THR A 12 2.73 13.11 8.06
N TYR A 13 2.56 12.38 6.99
CA TYR A 13 2.90 12.82 5.64
C TYR A 13 1.64 12.83 4.78
N MET A 14 1.53 13.84 3.96
CA MET A 14 0.60 13.85 2.84
C MET A 14 1.41 13.56 1.59
N VAL A 15 1.06 12.49 0.88
CA VAL A 15 1.77 12.05 -0.32
C VAL A 15 0.85 12.24 -1.52
N SER A 16 1.36 12.91 -2.53
CA SER A 16 0.66 13.12 -3.79
C SER A 16 1.41 12.43 -4.92
N PHE A 17 0.71 11.62 -5.68
CA PHE A 17 1.27 10.93 -6.83
C PHE A 17 0.92 11.67 -8.11
N ARG A 18 1.87 11.66 -9.03
CA ARG A 18 1.68 12.22 -10.37
C ARG A 18 1.27 11.14 -11.34
N ARG A 19 0.67 11.55 -12.43
CA ARG A 19 0.36 10.65 -13.53
C ARG A 19 1.61 9.93 -14.02
N GLY A 20 1.49 8.61 -14.20
CA GLY A 20 2.59 7.74 -14.62
C GLY A 20 3.38 7.11 -13.47
N GLU A 21 3.17 7.53 -12.25
CA GLU A 21 3.82 6.89 -11.09
C GLU A 21 3.10 5.61 -10.70
N TYR A 22 3.89 4.62 -10.28
CA TYR A 22 3.40 3.38 -9.70
C TYR A 22 3.38 3.52 -8.18
N ILE A 23 2.22 3.30 -7.57
CA ILE A 23 1.98 3.61 -6.16
C ILE A 23 2.92 2.85 -5.23
N ILE A 24 3.01 1.54 -5.38
CA ILE A 24 3.82 0.72 -4.47
C ILE A 24 5.32 1.03 -4.61
N GLU A 25 5.81 1.15 -5.82
CA GLU A 25 7.21 1.45 -6.09
C GLU A 25 7.59 2.84 -5.58
N ALA A 26 6.74 3.83 -5.82
CA ALA A 26 6.98 5.19 -5.34
C ALA A 26 6.95 5.27 -3.82
N LEU A 27 6.03 4.54 -3.18
CA LEU A 27 6.00 4.45 -1.72
C LEU A 27 7.26 3.80 -1.16
N ARG A 28 7.75 2.72 -1.76
CA ARG A 28 9.01 2.09 -1.33
C ARG A 28 10.18 3.07 -1.35
N GLU A 29 10.32 3.81 -2.43
CA GLU A 29 11.39 4.80 -2.56
C GLU A 29 11.30 5.86 -1.47
N PHE A 30 10.10 6.37 -1.22
CA PHE A 30 9.86 7.35 -0.16
C PHE A 30 10.20 6.78 1.22
N LEU A 31 9.72 5.57 1.51
CA LEU A 31 9.96 4.93 2.80
C LEU A 31 11.45 4.67 3.05
N GLN A 32 12.19 4.28 2.03
CA GLN A 32 13.64 4.11 2.12
C GLN A 32 14.35 5.44 2.35
N ALA A 33 13.99 6.47 1.60
CA ALA A 33 14.60 7.78 1.72
C ALA A 33 14.40 8.40 3.11
N GLU A 34 13.25 8.16 3.72
CA GLU A 34 12.91 8.67 5.05
C GLU A 34 13.23 7.69 6.18
N ALA A 35 13.79 6.52 5.88
CA ALA A 35 14.10 5.46 6.83
C ALA A 35 12.89 5.06 7.68
N ILE A 36 11.74 4.89 7.04
CA ILE A 36 10.50 4.50 7.70
C ILE A 36 10.31 2.99 7.60
N ASP A 37 10.34 2.30 8.73
CA ASP A 37 10.12 0.85 8.79
C ASP A 37 8.66 0.48 9.02
N ALA A 38 7.92 1.28 9.75
CA ALA A 38 6.54 1.00 10.12
C ALA A 38 5.67 2.24 10.00
N ALA A 39 4.49 2.07 9.44
CA ALA A 39 3.53 3.15 9.27
C ALA A 39 2.14 2.59 9.01
N LEU A 40 1.15 3.46 9.11
CA LEU A 40 -0.20 3.20 8.62
C LEU A 40 -0.51 4.16 7.47
N ILE A 41 -1.11 3.62 6.43
CA ILE A 41 -1.70 4.42 5.37
C ILE A 41 -3.17 4.57 5.73
N THR A 42 -3.54 5.75 6.20
CA THR A 42 -4.84 5.95 6.85
C THR A 42 -5.95 6.29 5.88
N SER A 43 -5.63 6.97 4.79
CA SER A 43 -6.60 7.26 3.75
C SER A 43 -5.93 7.64 2.44
N GLY A 44 -6.61 7.40 1.35
CA GLY A 44 -6.18 7.84 0.04
C GLY A 44 -7.37 7.90 -0.91
N ILE A 45 -7.35 8.88 -1.79
CA ILE A 45 -8.34 9.05 -2.85
C ILE A 45 -7.62 9.40 -4.15
N GLY A 46 -8.28 9.24 -5.25
CA GLY A 46 -7.73 9.61 -6.54
C GLY A 46 -8.29 8.77 -7.67
N SER A 47 -7.49 8.64 -8.72
CA SER A 47 -7.87 7.83 -9.88
C SER A 47 -6.66 7.11 -10.44
N PHE A 48 -6.90 6.00 -11.12
CA PHE A 48 -5.90 5.20 -11.81
C PHE A 48 -6.22 5.05 -13.28
N ASP A 49 -5.19 5.04 -14.10
CA ASP A 49 -5.31 4.58 -15.49
C ASP A 49 -5.38 3.07 -15.56
N ARG A 50 -4.70 2.39 -14.64
CA ARG A 50 -4.62 0.94 -14.55
C ARG A 50 -4.42 0.52 -13.11
N CYS A 51 -5.01 -0.59 -12.73
CA CYS A 51 -4.82 -1.16 -11.41
C CYS A 51 -4.56 -2.66 -11.53
N ARG A 52 -3.46 -3.13 -10.96
CA ARG A 52 -3.17 -4.55 -10.82
C ARG A 52 -3.37 -4.96 -9.39
N LEU A 53 -4.31 -5.85 -9.19
CA LEU A 53 -4.70 -6.38 -7.89
C LEU A 53 -4.27 -7.84 -7.79
N HIS A 54 -4.09 -8.30 -6.55
CA HIS A 54 -3.97 -9.74 -6.31
C HIS A 54 -4.85 -10.16 -5.15
N THR A 55 -5.22 -11.42 -5.15
CA THR A 55 -5.97 -12.05 -4.08
C THR A 55 -5.48 -13.48 -3.91
N ILE A 56 -5.62 -14.01 -2.72
CA ILE A 56 -5.34 -15.42 -2.48
C ILE A 56 -6.51 -16.28 -2.97
N THR A 57 -6.21 -17.47 -3.49
CA THR A 57 -7.22 -18.43 -3.95
C THR A 57 -7.37 -19.63 -3.03
N ASN A 58 -6.49 -19.75 -2.04
CA ASN A 58 -6.57 -20.76 -0.98
C ASN A 58 -5.92 -20.20 0.30
N THR A 59 -5.93 -21.02 1.35
CA THR A 59 -5.37 -20.68 2.65
C THR A 59 -4.08 -21.43 2.96
N GLY A 60 -3.36 -21.87 1.93
CA GLY A 60 -2.08 -22.53 2.09
C GLY A 60 -1.00 -21.62 2.64
N LEU A 61 0.15 -22.19 2.99
CA LEU A 61 1.32 -21.46 3.45
C LEU A 61 2.55 -21.91 2.64
N PRO A 62 2.94 -21.16 1.61
CA PRO A 62 2.34 -19.90 1.12
C PRO A 62 1.01 -20.14 0.39
N PRO A 63 0.11 -19.15 0.37
CA PRO A 63 -1.12 -19.30 -0.39
C PRO A 63 -0.86 -19.16 -1.90
N GLU A 64 -1.76 -19.73 -2.69
CA GLU A 64 -1.79 -19.44 -4.12
C GLU A 64 -2.42 -18.08 -4.34
N GLU A 65 -1.91 -17.34 -5.33
CA GLU A 65 -2.35 -16.00 -5.65
C GLU A 65 -2.90 -15.91 -7.06
N ARG A 66 -3.88 -15.06 -7.22
CA ARG A 66 -4.43 -14.69 -8.52
C ARG A 66 -4.27 -13.20 -8.73
N TYR A 67 -3.78 -12.83 -9.90
CA TYR A 67 -3.62 -11.43 -10.30
C TYR A 67 -4.70 -11.04 -11.28
N LEU A 68 -5.17 -9.80 -11.14
CA LEU A 68 -6.18 -9.21 -11.99
C LEU A 68 -5.72 -7.81 -12.38
N THR A 69 -5.73 -7.52 -13.68
CA THR A 69 -5.43 -6.20 -14.19
C THR A 69 -6.71 -5.55 -14.68
N LEU A 70 -7.00 -4.37 -14.15
CA LEU A 70 -8.14 -3.56 -14.56
C LEU A 70 -7.63 -2.34 -15.32
N GLU A 71 -8.16 -2.14 -16.51
CA GLU A 71 -7.88 -0.94 -17.29
C GLU A 71 -8.88 0.16 -16.93
N GLY A 72 -8.37 1.38 -16.79
CA GLY A 72 -9.18 2.53 -16.36
C GLY A 72 -9.80 3.31 -17.51
N PRO A 73 -10.42 4.43 -17.16
CA PRO A 73 -10.24 5.15 -15.88
C PRO A 73 -10.94 4.46 -14.70
N LEU A 74 -10.27 4.50 -13.55
CA LEU A 74 -10.77 3.92 -12.30
C LEU A 74 -10.72 4.97 -11.20
N GLU A 75 -11.78 5.11 -10.42
CA GLU A 75 -11.76 5.95 -9.24
C GLU A 75 -11.39 5.15 -8.00
N VAL A 76 -10.55 5.77 -7.17
CA VAL A 76 -10.18 5.21 -5.86
C VAL A 76 -11.06 5.87 -4.83
N GLY A 77 -12.07 5.14 -4.36
CA GLY A 77 -12.96 5.61 -3.32
C GLY A 77 -12.32 5.60 -1.94
N SER A 78 -11.41 4.66 -1.71
CA SER A 78 -10.69 4.53 -0.46
C SER A 78 -9.43 3.72 -0.68
N LEU A 79 -8.34 4.14 -0.04
CA LEU A 79 -7.09 3.41 -0.05
C LEU A 79 -6.52 3.41 1.35
N GLN A 80 -6.25 2.24 1.87
CA GLN A 80 -5.68 2.02 3.19
C GLN A 80 -4.60 0.95 3.10
N GLY A 81 -3.72 0.95 4.07
CA GLY A 81 -2.67 -0.05 4.10
C GLY A 81 -1.78 0.07 5.32
N SER A 82 -0.75 -0.73 5.30
CA SER A 82 0.26 -0.73 6.36
C SER A 82 1.65 -0.86 5.77
N VAL A 83 2.62 -0.45 6.56
CA VAL A 83 4.02 -0.61 6.24
C VAL A 83 4.67 -1.39 7.37
N ALA A 84 5.35 -2.47 7.03
CA ALA A 84 6.12 -3.27 7.97
C ALA A 84 7.45 -3.64 7.33
N GLY A 85 8.55 -3.42 8.05
CA GLY A 85 9.88 -3.65 7.52
C GLY A 85 10.20 -2.83 6.27
N GLY A 86 9.62 -1.63 6.16
CA GLY A 86 9.79 -0.76 5.01
C GLY A 86 8.97 -1.17 3.77
N GLU A 87 8.16 -2.21 3.86
CA GLU A 87 7.34 -2.70 2.76
C GLU A 87 5.89 -2.25 2.90
N PRO A 88 5.33 -1.54 1.91
CA PRO A 88 3.93 -1.18 1.89
C PRO A 88 3.04 -2.36 1.47
N HIS A 89 1.92 -2.45 2.15
CA HIS A 89 0.93 -3.49 1.87
C HIS A 89 -0.47 -2.91 1.96
#